data_7bb25b60ed7b8767fd81f225edf56713
#
_entry.id   7bb25b60ed7b8767fd81f225edf56713
#
_cell.length_a   1.000
_cell.length_b   1.000
_cell.length_c   1.000
_cell.angle_alpha   90.00
_cell.angle_beta   90.00
_cell.angle_gamma   90.00
#
_symmetry.space_group_name_H-M   'P 1'
#
loop_
_entity.id
_entity.type
_entity.pdbx_description
1 polymer ?
#
loop_
_entity_poly.entity_id
_entity_poly.type
_entity_poly.pdbx_seq_one_letter_code
_entity_poly.pdbx_strand_id
1 'polypeptide(L)'
;MKRKIGLVIAVEQEPFERVYGKPKTKTTLRGFEVSCYERPTYDLYAVSSGVGEVMGAASTQFLIDHYGVDLILNYGVVGALEPNAASSSLCLISSVVDYAFDVSEIDGVEVGRHSEEAGIAIPTDPHLRSLAKEAYPDLPELVLASGDRFVGKAKDKAYLHEHFGASLCDMESAGILRTAKRNGVPSLFVKSVADTLFGGAGEYTEKRDAAAAECAGILDHLMEVLGQK
;
A
#
# COMPACT_ATOMS: atom_id res chain seq x y z
N MET A 1 16.68 -13.40 -15.92
CA MET A 1 17.13 -12.81 -14.64
C MET A 1 15.99 -13.01 -13.64
N LYS A 2 16.28 -13.19 -12.35
CA LYS A 2 15.24 -13.16 -11.33
C LYS A 2 14.64 -11.77 -11.25
N ARG A 3 13.33 -11.71 -11.04
CA ARG A 3 12.63 -10.45 -10.80
C ARG A 3 13.03 -9.85 -9.45
N LYS A 4 13.21 -8.56 -9.39
CA LYS A 4 13.50 -7.84 -8.15
C LYS A 4 12.24 -7.14 -7.67
N ILE A 5 11.72 -7.55 -6.51
CA ILE A 5 10.51 -6.98 -5.92
C ILE A 5 10.90 -6.05 -4.78
N GLY A 6 10.45 -4.80 -4.85
CA GLY A 6 10.52 -3.85 -3.74
C GLY A 6 9.25 -3.92 -2.91
N LEU A 7 9.37 -4.19 -1.60
CA LEU A 7 8.23 -4.18 -0.68
C LEU A 7 8.35 -3.02 0.30
N VAL A 8 7.36 -2.13 0.29
CA VAL A 8 7.29 -1.00 1.23
C VAL A 8 6.34 -1.39 2.35
N ILE A 9 6.84 -1.33 3.59
CA ILE A 9 6.12 -1.65 4.83
C ILE A 9 6.19 -0.44 5.75
N ALA A 10 5.06 0.07 6.23
CA ALA A 10 5.04 1.21 7.13
C ALA A 10 5.49 0.85 8.55
N VAL A 11 4.68 0.08 9.27
CA VAL A 11 4.90 -0.31 10.67
C VAL A 11 4.67 -1.81 10.94
N GLU A 12 4.30 -2.58 9.92
CA GLU A 12 3.93 -3.99 10.03
C GLU A 12 5.12 -4.95 9.81
N GLN A 13 6.34 -4.50 10.03
CA GLN A 13 7.55 -5.29 9.79
C GLN A 13 7.57 -6.58 10.64
N GLU A 14 7.21 -6.51 11.92
CA GLU A 14 7.22 -7.68 12.80
C GLU A 14 6.17 -8.73 12.40
N PRO A 15 4.88 -8.39 12.17
CA PRO A 15 3.90 -9.33 11.61
C PRO A 15 4.35 -9.95 10.29
N PHE A 16 4.94 -9.16 9.39
CA PHE A 16 5.49 -9.65 8.13
C PHE A 16 6.59 -10.70 8.35
N GLU A 17 7.61 -10.40 9.14
CA GLU A 17 8.72 -11.34 9.38
C GLU A 17 8.27 -12.61 10.10
N ARG A 18 7.27 -12.52 10.96
CA ARG A 18 6.70 -13.69 11.66
C ARG A 18 6.04 -14.68 10.69
N VAL A 19 5.39 -14.18 9.65
CA VAL A 19 4.68 -14.99 8.64
C VAL A 19 5.61 -15.39 7.49
N TYR A 20 6.33 -14.44 6.92
CA TYR A 20 7.16 -14.62 5.73
C TYR A 20 8.51 -15.31 6.03
N GLY A 21 8.98 -15.18 7.27
CA GLY A 21 10.24 -15.75 7.73
C GLY A 21 11.37 -14.72 7.85
N LYS A 22 12.54 -15.22 8.31
CA LYS A 22 13.70 -14.36 8.53
C LYS A 22 14.37 -13.97 7.22
N PRO A 23 14.84 -12.73 7.07
CA PRO A 23 15.60 -12.30 5.90
C PRO A 23 16.98 -12.99 5.85
N LYS A 24 17.53 -13.11 4.65
CA LYS A 24 18.92 -13.54 4.45
C LYS A 24 19.90 -12.51 5.02
N THR A 25 19.63 -11.24 4.78
CA THR A 25 20.42 -10.13 5.32
C THR A 25 19.50 -8.97 5.71
N LYS A 26 19.92 -8.22 6.75
CA LYS A 26 19.36 -6.90 7.09
C LYS A 26 20.49 -5.87 6.98
N THR A 27 20.21 -4.77 6.33
CA THR A 27 21.18 -3.68 6.16
C THR A 27 20.50 -2.35 6.45
N THR A 28 21.21 -1.44 7.12
CA THR A 28 20.78 -0.06 7.26
C THR A 28 21.67 0.81 6.36
N LEU A 29 21.06 1.49 5.40
CA LEU A 29 21.76 2.36 4.48
C LEU A 29 21.00 3.67 4.33
N ARG A 30 21.70 4.80 4.55
CA ARG A 30 21.13 6.17 4.47
C ARG A 30 19.85 6.35 5.30
N GLY A 31 19.76 5.65 6.44
CA GLY A 31 18.60 5.69 7.33
C GLY A 31 17.47 4.71 6.98
N PHE A 32 17.55 3.98 5.86
CA PHE A 32 16.59 2.93 5.51
C PHE A 32 17.05 1.56 5.99
N GLU A 33 16.21 0.88 6.76
CA GLU A 33 16.42 -0.52 7.10
C GLU A 33 15.78 -1.39 6.03
N VAL A 34 16.59 -2.24 5.38
CA VAL A 34 16.15 -3.14 4.30
C VAL A 34 16.43 -4.58 4.66
N SER A 35 15.40 -5.41 4.63
CA SER A 35 15.45 -6.85 4.75
C SER A 35 15.49 -7.49 3.37
N CYS A 36 16.53 -8.27 3.06
CA CYS A 36 16.69 -8.92 1.76
C CYS A 36 16.38 -10.42 1.88
N TYR A 37 15.57 -10.91 0.94
CA TYR A 37 15.18 -12.31 0.83
C TYR A 37 15.48 -12.80 -0.58
N GLU A 38 16.07 -13.99 -0.69
CA GLU A 38 16.29 -14.67 -1.96
C GLU A 38 15.31 -15.83 -2.11
N ARG A 39 14.56 -15.85 -3.20
CA ARG A 39 13.65 -16.94 -3.57
C ARG A 39 14.06 -17.51 -4.95
N PRO A 40 13.62 -18.69 -5.34
CA PRO A 40 13.97 -19.26 -6.63
C PRO A 40 13.61 -18.37 -7.82
N THR A 41 12.47 -17.71 -7.80
CA THR A 41 11.89 -16.93 -8.90
C THR A 41 12.10 -15.42 -8.78
N TYR A 42 12.34 -14.89 -7.58
CA TYR A 42 12.51 -13.46 -7.32
C TYR A 42 13.50 -13.19 -6.17
N ASP A 43 13.98 -11.96 -6.11
CA ASP A 43 14.66 -11.39 -4.95
C ASP A 43 13.79 -10.29 -4.37
N LEU A 44 13.56 -10.31 -3.05
CA LEU A 44 12.72 -9.35 -2.35
C LEU A 44 13.57 -8.40 -1.51
N TYR A 45 13.31 -7.11 -1.64
CA TYR A 45 13.89 -6.02 -0.87
C TYR A 45 12.79 -5.32 -0.09
N ALA A 46 12.61 -5.70 1.17
CA ALA A 46 11.58 -5.15 2.04
C ALA A 46 12.15 -3.99 2.88
N VAL A 47 11.62 -2.78 2.70
CA VAL A 47 12.01 -1.59 3.45
C VAL A 47 10.98 -1.26 4.51
N SER A 48 11.46 -0.96 5.72
CA SER A 48 10.65 -0.37 6.79
C SER A 48 10.62 1.16 6.57
N SER A 49 9.52 1.68 6.02
CA SER A 49 9.44 3.10 5.66
C SER A 49 9.20 4.01 6.87
N GLY A 50 8.41 3.56 7.83
CA GLY A 50 7.74 4.44 8.78
C GLY A 50 6.46 5.01 8.18
N VAL A 51 5.74 5.81 8.98
CA VAL A 51 4.41 6.35 8.64
C VAL A 51 4.53 7.63 7.81
N GLY A 52 3.63 7.77 6.86
CA GLY A 52 3.38 9.02 6.13
C GLY A 52 3.84 8.99 4.66
N GLU A 53 3.22 9.86 3.86
CA GLU A 53 3.41 9.96 2.41
C GLU A 53 4.88 10.21 2.03
N VAL A 54 5.56 11.10 2.78
CA VAL A 54 6.97 11.43 2.55
C VAL A 54 7.85 10.20 2.76
N MET A 55 7.58 9.42 3.81
CA MET A 55 8.36 8.23 4.13
C MET A 55 8.10 7.10 3.13
N GLY A 56 6.85 6.91 2.72
CA GLY A 56 6.47 5.98 1.66
C GLY A 56 7.15 6.32 0.33
N ALA A 57 7.10 7.59 -0.09
CA ALA A 57 7.73 8.09 -1.30
C ALA A 57 9.26 7.91 -1.28
N ALA A 58 9.92 8.33 -0.19
CA ALA A 58 11.38 8.25 -0.06
C ALA A 58 11.86 6.78 -0.08
N SER A 59 11.15 5.88 0.60
CA SER A 59 11.45 4.44 0.62
C SER A 59 11.28 3.81 -0.75
N THR A 60 10.23 4.19 -1.48
CA THR A 60 9.97 3.74 -2.85
C THR A 60 11.11 4.17 -3.79
N GLN A 61 11.48 5.46 -3.76
CA GLN A 61 12.58 5.97 -4.58
C GLN A 61 13.90 5.29 -4.23
N PHE A 62 14.16 5.08 -2.92
CA PHE A 62 15.36 4.38 -2.48
C PHE A 62 15.45 2.93 -3.02
N LEU A 63 14.34 2.17 -2.99
CA LEU A 63 14.30 0.82 -3.54
C LEU A 63 14.57 0.82 -5.05
N ILE A 64 13.99 1.77 -5.78
CA ILE A 64 14.17 1.91 -7.23
C ILE A 64 15.62 2.23 -7.56
N ASP A 65 16.20 3.26 -6.95
CA ASP A 65 17.53 3.76 -7.28
C ASP A 65 18.65 2.83 -6.81
N HIS A 66 18.50 2.24 -5.62
CA HIS A 66 19.60 1.49 -5.01
C HIS A 66 19.57 0.00 -5.38
N TYR A 67 18.39 -0.61 -5.44
CA TYR A 67 18.25 -2.04 -5.73
C TYR A 67 17.82 -2.32 -7.17
N GLY A 68 17.31 -1.33 -7.89
CA GLY A 68 16.83 -1.47 -9.27
C GLY A 68 15.67 -2.45 -9.33
N VAL A 69 14.65 -2.23 -8.48
CA VAL A 69 13.49 -3.13 -8.41
C VAL A 69 12.62 -3.01 -9.65
N ASP A 70 12.04 -4.13 -10.09
CA ASP A 70 11.22 -4.22 -11.31
C ASP A 70 9.75 -3.91 -11.05
N LEU A 71 9.31 -4.01 -9.80
CA LEU A 71 7.98 -3.62 -9.32
C LEU A 71 8.02 -3.21 -7.86
N ILE A 72 7.06 -2.40 -7.45
CA ILE A 72 6.80 -2.05 -6.06
C ILE A 72 5.55 -2.80 -5.59
N LEU A 73 5.68 -3.47 -4.46
CA LEU A 73 4.57 -4.02 -3.70
C LEU A 73 4.43 -3.22 -2.40
N ASN A 74 3.23 -2.78 -2.09
CA ASN A 74 2.93 -2.23 -0.77
C ASN A 74 1.93 -3.15 -0.07
N TYR A 75 2.26 -3.51 1.13
CA TYR A 75 1.43 -4.29 2.04
C TYR A 75 1.23 -3.51 3.33
N GLY A 76 0.11 -3.72 3.98
CA GLY A 76 -0.17 -3.07 5.26
C GLY A 76 -1.65 -3.06 5.60
N VAL A 77 -1.96 -2.35 6.68
CA VAL A 77 -3.33 -2.24 7.17
C VAL A 77 -3.98 -0.90 6.80
N VAL A 78 -5.30 -0.88 6.74
CA VAL A 78 -6.12 0.28 6.35
C VAL A 78 -7.31 0.44 7.27
N GLY A 79 -7.84 1.67 7.35
CA GLY A 79 -9.14 1.96 7.94
C GLY A 79 -10.26 1.85 6.91
N ALA A 80 -11.39 1.25 7.29
CA ALA A 80 -12.60 1.23 6.46
C ALA A 80 -13.36 2.55 6.53
N LEU A 81 -13.84 3.03 5.38
CA LEU A 81 -14.63 4.26 5.25
C LEU A 81 -16.13 3.99 5.10
N GLU A 82 -16.50 2.75 4.83
CA GLU A 82 -17.88 2.32 4.61
C GLU A 82 -18.30 1.19 5.58
N PRO A 83 -19.63 1.03 5.88
CA PRO A 83 -20.09 0.07 6.89
C PRO A 83 -19.83 -1.40 6.56
N ASN A 84 -19.72 -1.74 5.27
CA ASN A 84 -19.68 -3.13 4.82
C ASN A 84 -18.25 -3.71 4.76
N ALA A 85 -17.22 -2.90 4.98
CA ALA A 85 -15.85 -3.38 5.06
C ALA A 85 -15.62 -4.01 6.45
N ALA A 86 -15.59 -5.32 6.51
CA ALA A 86 -15.31 -6.04 7.74
C ALA A 86 -13.83 -5.95 8.12
N SER A 87 -13.53 -5.97 9.42
CA SER A 87 -12.16 -6.11 9.93
C SER A 87 -11.53 -7.42 9.41
N SER A 88 -10.22 -7.37 9.14
CA SER A 88 -9.43 -8.47 8.55
C SER A 88 -9.83 -8.88 7.11
N SER A 89 -10.61 -8.06 6.41
CA SER A 89 -10.89 -8.29 5.00
C SER A 89 -9.67 -7.92 4.16
N LEU A 90 -9.21 -8.86 3.34
CA LEU A 90 -8.14 -8.64 2.36
C LEU A 90 -8.70 -7.99 1.10
N CYS A 91 -7.93 -7.09 0.51
CA CYS A 91 -8.30 -6.44 -0.75
C CYS A 91 -7.09 -6.01 -1.56
N LEU A 92 -7.32 -5.79 -2.85
CA LEU A 92 -6.43 -5.09 -3.76
C LEU A 92 -6.88 -3.64 -3.90
N ILE A 93 -5.93 -2.73 -4.08
CA ILE A 93 -6.25 -1.33 -4.33
C ILE A 93 -6.24 -1.09 -5.84
N SER A 94 -7.41 -0.70 -6.37
CA SER A 94 -7.59 -0.39 -7.80
C SER A 94 -7.06 0.99 -8.15
N SER A 95 -7.26 1.96 -7.25
CA SER A 95 -6.78 3.33 -7.38
C SER A 95 -6.62 4.01 -6.03
N VAL A 96 -5.78 5.04 -5.97
CA VAL A 96 -5.53 5.85 -4.78
C VAL A 96 -5.93 7.29 -5.05
N VAL A 97 -6.61 7.92 -4.09
CA VAL A 97 -6.90 9.35 -4.07
C VAL A 97 -6.02 10.02 -3.02
N ASP A 98 -5.21 10.99 -3.43
CA ASP A 98 -4.44 11.85 -2.53
C ASP A 98 -5.36 12.96 -1.98
N TYR A 99 -6.14 12.65 -0.96
CA TYR A 99 -7.19 13.55 -0.46
C TYR A 99 -6.64 14.79 0.26
N ALA A 100 -5.35 14.80 0.58
CA ALA A 100 -4.70 15.92 1.25
C ALA A 100 -4.07 16.93 0.27
N PHE A 101 -3.96 16.58 -1.00
CA PHE A 101 -3.44 17.47 -2.04
C PHE A 101 -4.55 18.42 -2.51
N ASP A 102 -4.37 19.72 -2.24
CA ASP A 102 -5.34 20.74 -2.60
C ASP A 102 -4.67 21.97 -3.22
N VAL A 103 -4.92 22.17 -4.50
CA VAL A 103 -4.53 23.35 -5.26
C VAL A 103 -5.75 24.04 -5.90
N SER A 104 -6.95 23.71 -5.41
CA SER A 104 -8.22 24.16 -5.98
C SER A 104 -8.37 25.67 -6.02
N GLU A 105 -7.80 26.41 -5.06
CA GLU A 105 -7.81 27.87 -5.03
C GLU A 105 -6.90 28.50 -6.10
N ILE A 106 -5.93 27.75 -6.63
CA ILE A 106 -4.99 28.23 -7.65
C ILE A 106 -5.48 27.86 -9.05
N ASP A 107 -5.85 26.60 -9.25
CA ASP A 107 -6.10 26.01 -10.57
C ASP A 107 -7.60 25.80 -10.85
N GLY A 108 -8.45 25.92 -9.82
CA GLY A 108 -9.89 25.65 -9.93
C GLY A 108 -10.23 24.18 -10.16
N VAL A 109 -9.27 23.26 -9.88
CA VAL A 109 -9.46 21.81 -10.01
C VAL A 109 -9.96 21.18 -8.72
N GLU A 110 -10.43 19.95 -8.79
CA GLU A 110 -10.90 19.22 -7.61
C GLU A 110 -9.74 18.94 -6.65
N VAL A 111 -10.02 18.90 -5.35
CA VAL A 111 -9.07 18.38 -4.32
C VAL A 111 -8.65 16.97 -4.68
N GLY A 112 -7.36 16.67 -4.54
CA GLY A 112 -6.78 15.38 -4.95
C GLY A 112 -6.36 15.30 -6.42
N ARG A 113 -6.59 16.36 -7.22
CA ARG A 113 -6.26 16.39 -8.64
C ARG A 113 -4.81 16.79 -8.87
N HIS A 114 -3.99 15.87 -9.34
CA HIS A 114 -2.65 16.13 -9.83
C HIS A 114 -2.66 16.43 -11.33
N SER A 115 -1.86 17.39 -11.79
CA SER A 115 -1.86 17.87 -13.17
C SER A 115 -1.52 16.80 -14.21
N GLU A 116 -0.73 15.80 -13.81
CA GLU A 116 -0.31 14.68 -14.65
C GLU A 116 -1.33 13.54 -14.72
N GLU A 117 -2.43 13.59 -13.94
CA GLU A 117 -3.41 12.52 -13.85
C GLU A 117 -4.74 12.89 -14.54
N ALA A 118 -5.43 11.88 -15.07
CA ALA A 118 -6.71 12.08 -15.75
C ALA A 118 -7.89 12.38 -14.80
N GLY A 119 -7.78 12.06 -13.51
CA GLY A 119 -8.78 12.24 -12.46
C GLY A 119 -8.13 12.32 -11.09
N ILE A 120 -8.94 12.43 -10.05
CA ILE A 120 -8.48 12.38 -8.66
C ILE A 120 -8.06 10.96 -8.23
N ALA A 121 -8.68 9.93 -8.83
CA ALA A 121 -8.35 8.53 -8.57
C ALA A 121 -7.19 8.07 -9.47
N ILE A 122 -6.01 7.93 -8.89
CA ILE A 122 -4.77 7.52 -9.58
C ILE A 122 -4.77 5.99 -9.67
N PRO A 123 -4.82 5.39 -10.87
CA PRO A 123 -4.89 3.93 -11.00
C PRO A 123 -3.56 3.26 -10.64
N THR A 124 -3.64 2.12 -9.94
CA THR A 124 -2.54 1.17 -9.76
C THR A 124 -2.36 0.34 -11.04
N ASP A 125 -1.30 -0.47 -11.13
CA ASP A 125 -1.02 -1.22 -12.35
C ASP A 125 -2.09 -2.30 -12.62
N PRO A 126 -2.84 -2.24 -13.75
CA PRO A 126 -3.93 -3.17 -14.04
C PRO A 126 -3.43 -4.58 -14.37
N HIS A 127 -2.22 -4.73 -14.93
CA HIS A 127 -1.66 -6.03 -15.24
C HIS A 127 -1.29 -6.79 -13.95
N LEU A 128 -0.63 -6.10 -13.01
CA LEU A 128 -0.31 -6.71 -11.71
C LEU A 128 -1.56 -7.09 -10.92
N ARG A 129 -2.63 -6.27 -10.98
CA ARG A 129 -3.92 -6.64 -10.37
C ARG A 129 -4.55 -7.86 -11.04
N SER A 130 -4.49 -7.95 -12.36
CA SER A 130 -4.99 -9.13 -13.09
C SER A 130 -4.27 -10.40 -12.65
N LEU A 131 -2.94 -10.38 -12.52
CA LEU A 131 -2.16 -11.50 -12.01
C LEU A 131 -2.51 -11.86 -10.57
N ALA A 132 -2.72 -10.86 -9.71
CA ALA A 132 -3.17 -11.09 -8.34
C ALA A 132 -4.56 -11.72 -8.29
N LYS A 133 -5.47 -11.32 -9.17
CA LYS A 133 -6.83 -11.91 -9.31
C LYS A 133 -6.80 -13.32 -9.89
N GLU A 134 -5.82 -13.69 -10.72
CA GLU A 134 -5.62 -15.10 -11.14
C GLU A 134 -5.28 -15.99 -9.94
N ALA A 135 -4.45 -15.50 -9.00
CA ALA A 135 -4.07 -16.24 -7.79
C ALA A 135 -5.17 -16.21 -6.71
N TYR A 136 -5.88 -15.11 -6.59
CA TYR A 136 -6.87 -14.82 -5.55
C TYR A 136 -8.13 -14.18 -6.16
N PRO A 137 -9.02 -14.95 -6.84
CA PRO A 137 -10.18 -14.43 -7.59
C PRO A 137 -11.16 -13.62 -6.73
N ASP A 138 -11.30 -13.98 -5.46
CA ASP A 138 -12.28 -13.40 -4.54
C ASP A 138 -11.82 -12.09 -3.88
N LEU A 139 -10.55 -11.67 -4.04
CA LEU A 139 -10.09 -10.40 -3.48
C LEU A 139 -10.83 -9.22 -4.14
N PRO A 140 -11.55 -8.39 -3.39
CA PRO A 140 -12.18 -7.20 -3.96
C PRO A 140 -11.12 -6.17 -4.38
N GLU A 141 -11.44 -5.40 -5.42
CA GLU A 141 -10.66 -4.24 -5.84
C GLU A 141 -11.37 -2.97 -5.34
N LEU A 142 -10.68 -2.18 -4.51
CA LEU A 142 -11.25 -1.04 -3.82
C LEU A 142 -10.45 0.24 -4.07
N VAL A 143 -11.12 1.39 -3.91
CA VAL A 143 -10.51 2.72 -3.97
C VAL A 143 -10.04 3.11 -2.56
N LEU A 144 -8.83 3.66 -2.49
CA LEU A 144 -8.20 4.06 -1.22
C LEU A 144 -7.94 5.56 -1.19
N ALA A 145 -8.33 6.25 -0.13
CA ALA A 145 -7.97 7.63 0.17
C ALA A 145 -6.70 7.64 1.04
N SER A 146 -5.65 8.35 0.58
CA SER A 146 -4.36 8.41 1.26
C SER A 146 -4.00 9.83 1.65
N GLY A 147 -3.36 10.02 2.81
CA GLY A 147 -2.89 11.34 3.27
C GLY A 147 -2.35 11.30 4.70
N ASP A 148 -1.49 12.24 5.07
CA ASP A 148 -0.73 12.29 6.34
C ASP A 148 -1.60 12.54 7.58
N ARG A 149 -2.66 11.74 7.75
CA ARG A 149 -3.57 11.85 8.89
C ARG A 149 -4.22 10.51 9.22
N PHE A 150 -4.15 10.09 10.49
CA PHE A 150 -4.96 8.98 10.99
C PHE A 150 -6.45 9.39 11.06
N VAL A 151 -7.30 8.74 10.26
CA VAL A 151 -8.73 9.02 10.16
C VAL A 151 -9.50 8.06 11.07
N GLY A 152 -9.66 8.43 12.36
CA GLY A 152 -10.29 7.57 13.36
C GLY A 152 -11.74 7.90 13.69
N LYS A 153 -12.28 9.05 13.25
CA LYS A 153 -13.64 9.48 13.57
C LYS A 153 -14.61 9.12 12.44
N ALA A 154 -15.73 8.49 12.77
CA ALA A 154 -16.73 8.07 11.79
C ALA A 154 -17.19 9.19 10.83
N LYS A 155 -17.37 10.42 11.35
CA LYS A 155 -17.73 11.57 10.51
C LYS A 155 -16.66 11.92 9.46
N ASP A 156 -15.37 11.80 9.82
CA ASP A 156 -14.27 12.12 8.92
C ASP A 156 -14.10 10.98 7.89
N LYS A 157 -14.36 9.74 8.30
CA LYS A 157 -14.41 8.58 7.41
C LYS A 157 -15.55 8.69 6.40
N ALA A 158 -16.76 9.03 6.87
CA ALA A 158 -17.91 9.26 5.99
C ALA A 158 -17.63 10.38 4.99
N TYR A 159 -17.00 11.47 5.42
CA TYR A 159 -16.59 12.55 4.53
C TYR A 159 -15.70 12.07 3.38
N LEU A 160 -14.66 11.28 3.69
CA LEU A 160 -13.76 10.76 2.66
C LEU A 160 -14.49 9.82 1.68
N HIS A 161 -15.39 8.98 2.19
CA HIS A 161 -16.21 8.11 1.37
C HIS A 161 -17.11 8.91 0.42
N GLU A 162 -17.86 9.87 0.93
CA GLU A 162 -18.83 10.65 0.17
C GLU A 162 -18.19 11.59 -0.86
N HIS A 163 -17.05 12.21 -0.52
CA HIS A 163 -16.40 13.20 -1.39
C HIS A 163 -15.45 12.60 -2.41
N PHE A 164 -14.77 11.52 -2.06
CA PHE A 164 -13.73 10.93 -2.92
C PHE A 164 -14.08 9.54 -3.47
N GLY A 165 -15.24 8.97 -3.09
CA GLY A 165 -15.66 7.64 -3.53
C GLY A 165 -14.74 6.53 -3.03
N ALA A 166 -13.96 6.78 -1.96
CA ALA A 166 -13.03 5.82 -1.42
C ALA A 166 -13.72 4.89 -0.41
N SER A 167 -13.36 3.61 -0.40
CA SER A 167 -13.84 2.61 0.56
C SER A 167 -12.89 2.43 1.74
N LEU A 168 -11.63 2.84 1.59
CA LEU A 168 -10.54 2.62 2.53
C LEU A 168 -9.69 3.89 2.71
N CYS A 169 -8.91 3.97 3.81
CA CYS A 169 -7.92 5.01 3.98
C CYS A 169 -6.62 4.50 4.62
N ASP A 170 -5.50 5.13 4.23
CA ASP A 170 -4.17 4.97 4.83
C ASP A 170 -3.37 6.29 4.82
N MET A 171 -2.06 6.19 5.07
CA MET A 171 -1.20 7.35 5.20
C MET A 171 0.06 7.31 4.27
N GLU A 172 0.20 6.35 3.36
CA GLU A 172 1.43 6.15 2.57
C GLU A 172 1.18 5.93 1.09
N SER A 173 0.02 5.39 0.72
CA SER A 173 -0.19 4.83 -0.62
C SER A 173 -0.09 5.85 -1.75
N ALA A 174 -0.47 7.12 -1.53
CA ALA A 174 -0.35 8.15 -2.58
C ALA A 174 1.13 8.45 -2.86
N GLY A 175 1.96 8.63 -1.83
CA GLY A 175 3.40 8.85 -1.99
C GLY A 175 4.10 7.68 -2.68
N ILE A 176 3.77 6.44 -2.30
CA ILE A 176 4.31 5.23 -2.93
C ILE A 176 3.90 5.15 -4.40
N LEU A 177 2.60 5.24 -4.70
CA LEU A 177 2.07 5.10 -6.05
C LEU A 177 2.62 6.17 -7.00
N ARG A 178 2.57 7.43 -6.59
CA ARG A 178 3.05 8.55 -7.41
C ARG A 178 4.55 8.47 -7.68
N THR A 179 5.34 8.05 -6.68
CA THR A 179 6.78 7.82 -6.86
C THR A 179 7.04 6.67 -7.83
N ALA A 180 6.36 5.55 -7.69
CA ALA A 180 6.50 4.41 -8.59
C ALA A 180 6.10 4.80 -10.04
N LYS A 181 4.95 5.44 -10.24
CA LYS A 181 4.50 5.93 -11.56
C LYS A 181 5.49 6.88 -12.20
N ARG A 182 6.02 7.86 -11.44
CA ARG A 182 7.00 8.82 -11.95
C ARG A 182 8.27 8.15 -12.47
N ASN A 183 8.64 7.02 -11.87
CA ASN A 183 9.80 6.22 -12.29
C ASN A 183 9.46 5.14 -13.35
N GLY A 184 8.20 5.03 -13.77
CA GLY A 184 7.76 3.99 -14.71
C GLY A 184 7.84 2.57 -14.13
N VAL A 185 7.83 2.43 -12.79
CA VAL A 185 7.87 1.15 -12.09
C VAL A 185 6.42 0.76 -11.73
N PRO A 186 5.93 -0.41 -12.18
CA PRO A 186 4.58 -0.87 -11.85
C PRO A 186 4.44 -1.13 -10.36
N SER A 187 3.23 -0.91 -9.81
CA SER A 187 2.99 -1.10 -8.39
C SER A 187 1.67 -1.80 -8.10
N LEU A 188 1.68 -2.64 -7.06
CA LEU A 188 0.53 -3.37 -6.54
C LEU A 188 0.38 -3.11 -5.04
N PHE A 189 -0.86 -2.92 -4.60
CA PHE A 189 -1.18 -2.66 -3.20
C PHE A 189 -2.13 -3.73 -2.68
N VAL A 190 -1.71 -4.42 -1.65
CA VAL A 190 -2.48 -5.46 -0.95
C VAL A 190 -2.71 -4.99 0.47
N LYS A 191 -3.94 -4.90 0.89
CA LYS A 191 -4.31 -4.32 2.18
C LYS A 191 -5.24 -5.24 2.96
N SER A 192 -5.24 -5.07 4.29
CA SER A 192 -6.18 -5.68 5.21
C SER A 192 -6.80 -4.62 6.12
N VAL A 193 -8.10 -4.73 6.39
CA VAL A 193 -8.83 -3.76 7.22
C VAL A 193 -8.48 -3.98 8.69
N ALA A 194 -7.87 -2.98 9.36
CA ALA A 194 -7.56 -3.02 10.79
C ALA A 194 -8.63 -2.33 11.66
N ASP A 195 -9.31 -1.31 11.14
CA ASP A 195 -10.37 -0.63 11.87
C ASP A 195 -11.57 -0.33 10.97
N THR A 196 -12.76 -0.63 11.49
CA THR A 196 -14.04 -0.41 10.81
C THR A 196 -14.46 1.06 10.85
N LEU A 197 -15.56 1.40 10.16
CA LEU A 197 -16.09 2.78 10.14
C LEU A 197 -16.26 3.38 11.54
N PHE A 198 -16.65 2.57 12.53
CA PHE A 198 -16.93 3.03 13.90
C PHE A 198 -15.83 2.67 14.91
N GLY A 199 -14.83 1.88 14.53
CA GLY A 199 -13.82 1.33 15.45
C GLY A 199 -12.75 2.33 15.88
N GLY A 200 -12.23 3.10 14.95
CA GLY A 200 -11.21 4.13 15.21
C GLY A 200 -9.91 3.59 15.82
N ALA A 201 -9.19 4.45 16.57
CA ALA A 201 -7.86 4.14 17.10
C ALA A 201 -7.83 2.94 18.07
N GLY A 202 -8.89 2.70 18.82
CA GLY A 202 -9.00 1.57 19.75
C GLY A 202 -8.98 0.24 19.00
N GLU A 203 -9.87 0.10 18.01
CA GLU A 203 -9.94 -1.11 17.17
C GLU A 203 -8.66 -1.31 16.37
N TYR A 204 -8.10 -0.23 15.78
CA TYR A 204 -6.82 -0.27 15.10
C TYR A 204 -5.72 -0.87 15.98
N THR A 205 -5.57 -0.37 17.23
CA THR A 205 -4.54 -0.85 18.13
C THR A 205 -4.72 -2.32 18.49
N GLU A 206 -5.96 -2.78 18.63
CA GLU A 206 -6.28 -4.18 18.96
C GLU A 206 -6.05 -5.13 17.79
N LYS A 207 -6.43 -4.73 16.56
CA LYS A 207 -6.52 -5.64 15.42
C LYS A 207 -5.38 -5.51 14.39
N ARG A 208 -4.59 -4.43 14.44
CA ARG A 208 -3.52 -4.16 13.47
C ARG A 208 -2.62 -5.36 13.19
N ASP A 209 -2.07 -5.98 14.22
CA ASP A 209 -1.08 -7.06 14.05
C ASP A 209 -1.68 -8.34 13.47
N ALA A 210 -2.95 -8.64 13.81
CA ALA A 210 -3.67 -9.77 13.23
C ALA A 210 -4.01 -9.52 11.75
N ALA A 211 -4.54 -8.35 11.42
CA ALA A 211 -4.83 -7.94 10.05
C ALA A 211 -3.57 -7.91 9.17
N ALA A 212 -2.46 -7.39 9.72
CA ALA A 212 -1.17 -7.40 9.03
C ALA A 212 -0.66 -8.82 8.78
N ALA A 213 -0.78 -9.73 9.75
CA ALA A 213 -0.37 -11.13 9.58
C ALA A 213 -1.22 -11.86 8.52
N GLU A 214 -2.52 -11.63 8.46
CA GLU A 214 -3.38 -12.17 7.40
C GLU A 214 -2.95 -11.66 6.02
N CYS A 215 -2.72 -10.36 5.89
CA CYS A 215 -2.24 -9.77 4.65
C CYS A 215 -0.88 -10.38 4.23
N ALA A 216 0.06 -10.53 5.18
CA ALA A 216 1.35 -11.16 4.92
C ALA A 216 1.21 -12.63 4.47
N GLY A 217 0.17 -13.34 4.93
CA GLY A 217 -0.09 -14.74 4.62
C GLY A 217 -0.29 -15.06 3.13
N ILE A 218 -0.76 -14.09 2.35
CA ILE A 218 -0.94 -14.27 0.91
C ILE A 218 0.25 -13.79 0.07
N LEU A 219 1.18 -13.03 0.66
CA LEU A 219 2.25 -12.35 -0.09
C LEU A 219 3.25 -13.31 -0.72
N ASP A 220 3.61 -14.40 -0.05
CA ASP A 220 4.62 -15.34 -0.57
C ASP A 220 4.16 -15.95 -1.90
N HIS A 221 2.95 -16.51 -1.94
CA HIS A 221 2.38 -17.05 -3.17
C HIS A 221 2.13 -15.96 -4.22
N LEU A 222 1.66 -14.79 -3.82
CA LEU A 222 1.47 -13.67 -4.74
C LEU A 222 2.78 -13.24 -5.40
N MET A 223 3.86 -13.11 -4.62
CA MET A 223 5.18 -12.75 -5.15
C MET A 223 5.77 -13.85 -6.03
N GLU A 224 5.49 -15.14 -5.77
CA GLU A 224 5.85 -16.22 -6.68
C GLU A 224 5.18 -16.07 -8.05
N VAL A 225 3.87 -15.79 -8.07
CA VAL A 225 3.13 -15.53 -9.32
C VAL A 225 3.68 -14.32 -10.06
N LEU A 226 3.93 -13.22 -9.35
CA LEU A 226 4.50 -12.00 -9.92
C LEU A 226 5.95 -12.20 -10.41
N GLY A 227 6.72 -13.04 -9.75
CA GLY A 227 8.12 -13.33 -10.08
C GLY A 227 8.33 -14.22 -11.30
N GLN A 228 7.29 -14.96 -11.72
CA GLN A 228 7.35 -15.88 -12.87
C GLN A 228 6.99 -15.21 -14.20
N LYS A 229 6.41 -14.04 -14.17
CA LYS A 229 5.90 -13.29 -15.34
C LYS A 229 6.59 -11.94 -15.52
#